data_f0dc0436c15160e1cad3c705927cb210
#
_entry.id   f0dc0436c15160e1cad3c705927cb210
#
_cell.length_a   1.000
_cell.length_b   1.000
_cell.length_c   1.000
_cell.angle_alpha   90.00
_cell.angle_beta   90.00
_cell.angle_gamma   90.00
#
_symmetry.space_group_name_H-M   'P 1'
#
loop_
_entity.id
_entity.type
_entity.pdbx_description
1 polymer ?
#
loop_
_entity_poly.entity_id
_entity_poly.type
_entity_poly.pdbx_seq_one_letter_code
_entity_poly.pdbx_strand_id
1 'polypeptide(L)'
;MEWEAVIGLEIHAQLATKSKIFSGASTAFGADPNTQACAVDLALPGTLPVFNGEALQMAVKFGLAIDAEVCRKSVFDRKNYFYPDLPKGYQTSQLFYPIVGKGHIDIELADGSHKRVGVTRAHLEEDAGKSLHDQFPGMSGIDLNRAGTPLLEIVSEPDMRSAEEAVAYVKKVHAIVTTLGIC
;
A
#
# COMPACT_ATOMS: atom_id res chain seq x y z
N MET A 1 22.09 -10.48 30.37
CA MET A 1 21.48 -10.68 29.04
C MET A 1 21.04 -9.31 28.61
N GLU A 2 21.64 -8.77 27.55
CA GLU A 2 21.22 -7.46 26.99
C GLU A 2 20.19 -7.71 25.89
N TRP A 3 19.11 -6.91 25.91
CA TRP A 3 18.08 -6.93 24.88
C TRP A 3 18.33 -5.81 23.88
N GLU A 4 18.24 -6.11 22.59
CA GLU A 4 18.31 -5.14 21.51
C GLU A 4 16.93 -5.03 20.83
N ALA A 5 16.46 -3.80 20.62
CA ALA A 5 15.28 -3.57 19.78
C ALA A 5 15.68 -3.66 18.30
N VAL A 6 14.96 -4.45 17.53
CA VAL A 6 15.13 -4.59 16.08
C VAL A 6 13.80 -4.27 15.43
N ILE A 7 13.74 -3.21 14.61
CA ILE A 7 12.50 -2.65 14.09
C ILE A 7 12.56 -2.61 12.56
N GLY A 8 11.60 -3.27 11.92
CA GLY A 8 11.23 -3.09 10.52
C GLY A 8 9.82 -2.56 10.42
N LEU A 9 9.50 -1.82 9.37
CA LEU A 9 8.17 -1.24 9.14
C LEU A 9 7.64 -1.63 7.76
N GLU A 10 6.35 -1.91 7.72
CA GLU A 10 5.54 -2.02 6.51
C GLU A 10 4.57 -0.85 6.49
N ILE A 11 4.62 -0.04 5.42
CA ILE A 11 3.83 1.18 5.31
C ILE A 11 2.99 1.10 4.05
N HIS A 12 1.66 1.21 4.20
CA HIS A 12 0.73 1.31 3.09
C HIS A 12 0.51 2.78 2.72
N ALA A 13 0.89 3.13 1.50
CA ALA A 13 0.61 4.42 0.91
C ALA A 13 -0.56 4.28 -0.08
N GLN A 14 -1.70 4.90 0.21
CA GLN A 14 -2.85 4.89 -0.68
C GLN A 14 -2.59 5.85 -1.84
N LEU A 15 -2.53 5.33 -3.07
CA LEU A 15 -2.17 6.11 -4.24
C LEU A 15 -3.31 7.01 -4.71
N ALA A 16 -2.99 8.26 -5.05
CA ALA A 16 -3.93 9.30 -5.44
C ALA A 16 -4.43 9.17 -6.90
N THR A 17 -4.72 7.94 -7.35
CA THR A 17 -5.33 7.70 -8.65
C THR A 17 -6.81 8.06 -8.65
N LYS A 18 -7.39 8.39 -9.79
CA LYS A 18 -8.82 8.69 -9.92
C LYS A 18 -9.70 7.45 -9.98
N SER A 19 -9.12 6.32 -10.33
CA SER A 19 -9.80 5.02 -10.40
C SER A 19 -9.00 3.95 -9.68
N LYS A 20 -9.66 2.86 -9.35
CA LYS A 20 -9.08 1.72 -8.63
C LYS A 20 -7.99 1.01 -9.44
N ILE A 21 -7.26 0.10 -8.78
CA ILE A 21 -6.10 -0.56 -9.40
C ILE A 21 -6.49 -1.49 -10.56
N PHE A 22 -7.67 -2.12 -10.49
CA PHE A 22 -8.12 -3.10 -11.48
C PHE A 22 -9.50 -2.82 -12.05
N SER A 23 -10.13 -1.70 -11.68
CA SER A 23 -11.45 -1.32 -12.15
C SER A 23 -11.56 0.18 -12.40
N GLY A 24 -12.60 0.60 -13.11
CA GLY A 24 -12.90 2.00 -13.38
C GLY A 24 -13.67 2.71 -12.26
N ALA A 25 -13.97 2.03 -11.14
CA ALA A 25 -14.65 2.65 -10.03
C ALA A 25 -13.82 3.78 -9.40
N SER A 26 -14.50 4.80 -8.89
CA SER A 26 -13.85 5.99 -8.32
C SER A 26 -13.12 5.66 -7.01
N THR A 27 -12.02 6.39 -6.74
CA THR A 27 -11.29 6.38 -5.47
C THR A 27 -11.58 7.62 -4.64
N ALA A 28 -12.53 8.48 -5.03
CA ALA A 28 -12.82 9.73 -4.32
C ALA A 28 -13.29 9.44 -2.89
N PHE A 29 -12.75 10.22 -1.94
CA PHE A 29 -13.11 10.07 -0.52
C PHE A 29 -14.48 10.71 -0.21
N GLY A 30 -15.24 10.10 0.72
CA GLY A 30 -16.45 10.71 1.31
C GLY A 30 -17.75 10.41 0.56
N ALA A 31 -17.76 9.46 -0.39
CA ALA A 31 -19.00 9.01 -1.01
C ALA A 31 -19.83 8.11 -0.08
N ASP A 32 -21.13 8.03 -0.35
CA ASP A 32 -22.03 7.13 0.38
C ASP A 32 -21.56 5.67 0.28
N PRO A 33 -21.74 4.85 1.31
CA PRO A 33 -21.29 3.46 1.33
C PRO A 33 -21.75 2.66 0.09
N ASN A 34 -20.85 1.86 -0.48
CA ASN A 34 -21.08 0.98 -1.62
C ASN A 34 -21.50 1.66 -2.93
N THR A 35 -21.26 2.97 -3.09
CA THR A 35 -21.54 3.69 -4.33
C THR A 35 -20.36 3.76 -5.30
N GLN A 36 -19.17 3.38 -4.85
CA GLN A 36 -17.93 3.36 -5.63
C GLN A 36 -17.34 1.95 -5.75
N ALA A 37 -18.18 0.96 -6.02
CA ALA A 37 -17.77 -0.41 -6.27
C ALA A 37 -18.42 -0.90 -7.56
N CYS A 38 -17.64 -1.53 -8.43
CA CYS A 38 -18.13 -2.12 -9.68
C CYS A 38 -18.08 -3.66 -9.63
N ALA A 39 -18.53 -4.30 -10.69
CA ALA A 39 -18.60 -5.76 -10.78
C ALA A 39 -17.24 -6.45 -10.53
N VAL A 40 -16.11 -5.83 -10.92
CA VAL A 40 -14.77 -6.37 -10.64
C VAL A 40 -14.48 -6.34 -9.14
N ASP A 41 -14.78 -5.22 -8.46
CA ASP A 41 -14.54 -5.06 -7.03
C ASP A 41 -15.42 -5.99 -6.18
N LEU A 42 -16.62 -6.33 -6.72
CA LEU A 42 -17.58 -7.24 -6.08
C LEU A 42 -17.35 -8.72 -6.41
N ALA A 43 -16.35 -9.05 -7.21
CA ALA A 43 -16.04 -10.41 -7.66
C ALA A 43 -17.20 -11.07 -8.43
N LEU A 44 -17.95 -10.31 -9.21
CA LEU A 44 -19.06 -10.88 -10.00
C LEU A 44 -18.53 -11.78 -11.12
N PRO A 45 -19.24 -12.88 -11.44
CA PRO A 45 -18.84 -13.80 -12.51
C PRO A 45 -18.66 -13.10 -13.86
N GLY A 46 -17.63 -13.51 -14.60
CA GLY A 46 -17.35 -13.01 -15.95
C GLY A 46 -16.60 -11.68 -16.02
N THR A 47 -16.24 -11.07 -14.90
CA THR A 47 -15.45 -9.85 -14.88
C THR A 47 -13.96 -10.15 -14.86
N LEU A 48 -13.17 -9.32 -15.58
CA LEU A 48 -11.72 -9.41 -15.61
C LEU A 48 -11.10 -8.09 -15.17
N PRO A 49 -10.01 -8.12 -14.37
CA PRO A 49 -9.28 -6.92 -13.95
C PRO A 49 -8.55 -6.30 -15.13
N VAL A 50 -8.50 -4.96 -15.14
CA VAL A 50 -7.65 -4.18 -16.06
C VAL A 50 -6.74 -3.28 -15.24
N PHE A 51 -5.43 -3.46 -15.37
CA PHE A 51 -4.46 -2.77 -14.54
C PHE A 51 -4.39 -1.27 -14.83
N ASN A 52 -4.41 -0.45 -13.78
CA ASN A 52 -4.32 0.99 -13.86
C ASN A 52 -2.87 1.43 -14.04
N GLY A 53 -2.54 1.96 -15.24
CA GLY A 53 -1.19 2.44 -15.57
C GLY A 53 -0.74 3.65 -14.73
N GLU A 54 -1.66 4.46 -14.18
CA GLU A 54 -1.31 5.58 -13.31
C GLU A 54 -0.70 5.08 -11.98
N ALA A 55 -1.25 4.01 -11.40
CA ALA A 55 -0.68 3.38 -10.21
C ALA A 55 0.75 2.88 -10.46
N LEU A 56 1.01 2.31 -11.65
CA LEU A 56 2.37 1.93 -12.05
C LEU A 56 3.32 3.11 -12.07
N GLN A 57 2.90 4.22 -12.70
CA GLN A 57 3.74 5.42 -12.80
C GLN A 57 4.06 6.02 -11.42
N MET A 58 3.09 6.01 -10.51
CA MET A 58 3.29 6.48 -9.13
C MET A 58 4.29 5.60 -8.37
N ALA A 59 4.21 4.28 -8.50
CA ALA A 59 5.17 3.35 -7.91
C ALA A 59 6.59 3.55 -8.47
N VAL A 60 6.73 3.75 -9.80
CA VAL A 60 8.01 4.05 -10.43
C VAL A 60 8.60 5.37 -9.92
N LYS A 61 7.80 6.43 -9.78
CA LYS A 61 8.25 7.71 -9.21
C LYS A 61 8.80 7.52 -7.80
N PHE A 62 8.11 6.75 -6.97
CA PHE A 62 8.59 6.43 -5.63
C PHE A 62 9.93 5.69 -5.67
N GLY A 63 10.03 4.63 -6.48
CA GLY A 63 11.26 3.85 -6.62
C GLY A 63 12.47 4.71 -7.02
N LEU A 64 12.29 5.63 -7.97
CA LEU A 64 13.34 6.56 -8.39
C LEU A 64 13.73 7.54 -7.27
N ALA A 65 12.77 7.99 -6.46
CA ALA A 65 13.03 8.96 -5.39
C ALA A 65 13.80 8.37 -4.21
N ILE A 66 13.78 7.05 -4.03
CA ILE A 66 14.53 6.35 -2.98
C ILE A 66 15.76 5.60 -3.52
N ASP A 67 16.19 5.94 -4.72
CA ASP A 67 17.34 5.32 -5.41
C ASP A 67 17.22 3.78 -5.47
N ALA A 68 15.99 3.28 -5.70
CA ALA A 68 15.71 1.87 -5.77
C ALA A 68 15.79 1.33 -7.20
N GLU A 69 16.00 0.03 -7.30
CA GLU A 69 15.85 -0.68 -8.56
C GLU A 69 14.39 -0.68 -9.02
N VAL A 70 14.12 -0.11 -10.20
CA VAL A 70 12.81 -0.22 -10.84
C VAL A 70 12.79 -1.45 -11.73
N CYS A 71 11.96 -2.44 -11.36
CA CYS A 71 11.92 -3.73 -12.03
C CYS A 71 11.14 -3.63 -13.35
N ARG A 72 11.77 -3.99 -14.47
CA ARG A 72 11.14 -4.00 -15.81
C ARG A 72 10.12 -5.12 -16.00
N LYS A 73 10.16 -6.13 -15.13
CA LYS A 73 9.21 -7.23 -15.07
C LYS A 73 8.66 -7.29 -13.67
N SER A 74 7.37 -7.10 -13.53
CA SER A 74 6.65 -7.32 -12.28
C SER A 74 5.45 -8.24 -12.50
N VAL A 75 5.05 -8.96 -11.47
CA VAL A 75 3.97 -9.95 -11.53
C VAL A 75 3.07 -9.78 -10.34
N PHE A 76 1.76 -9.80 -10.59
CA PHE A 76 0.77 -9.85 -9.52
C PHE A 76 0.50 -11.30 -9.11
N ASP A 77 0.52 -11.52 -7.82
CA ASP A 77 0.20 -12.77 -7.15
C ASP A 77 -1.15 -12.65 -6.44
N ARG A 78 -1.73 -13.77 -6.01
CA ARG A 78 -2.95 -13.81 -5.22
C ARG A 78 -2.63 -14.23 -3.79
N LYS A 79 -2.84 -13.32 -2.83
CA LYS A 79 -2.81 -13.60 -1.41
C LYS A 79 -4.22 -14.03 -0.97
N ASN A 80 -4.42 -15.33 -0.88
CA ASN A 80 -5.75 -15.87 -0.57
C ASN A 80 -6.08 -15.74 0.91
N TYR A 81 -7.16 -15.05 1.21
CA TYR A 81 -7.79 -15.03 2.53
C TYR A 81 -9.27 -14.68 2.40
N PHE A 82 -10.07 -15.08 3.40
CA PHE A 82 -11.52 -14.96 3.34
C PHE A 82 -12.01 -14.01 4.43
N TYR A 83 -12.41 -12.81 4.00
CA TYR A 83 -12.99 -11.80 4.88
C TYR A 83 -14.12 -11.07 4.13
N PRO A 84 -15.21 -10.65 4.82
CA PRO A 84 -16.37 -10.06 4.15
C PRO A 84 -16.07 -8.80 3.34
N ASP A 85 -15.06 -8.01 3.75
CA ASP A 85 -14.62 -6.80 3.06
C ASP A 85 -13.70 -7.06 1.85
N LEU A 86 -13.42 -8.33 1.57
CA LEU A 86 -12.68 -8.78 0.39
C LEU A 86 -13.48 -9.84 -0.37
N PRO A 87 -14.53 -9.45 -1.13
CA PRO A 87 -15.47 -10.41 -1.72
C PRO A 87 -14.86 -11.38 -2.72
N LYS A 88 -13.72 -11.05 -3.31
CA LYS A 88 -12.97 -11.94 -4.21
C LYS A 88 -12.37 -13.17 -3.51
N GLY A 89 -12.21 -13.14 -2.18
CA GLY A 89 -11.53 -14.18 -1.41
C GLY A 89 -10.00 -14.18 -1.57
N TYR A 90 -9.45 -13.17 -2.24
CA TYR A 90 -8.02 -12.94 -2.37
C TYR A 90 -7.71 -11.45 -2.54
N GLN A 91 -6.53 -11.04 -2.10
CA GLN A 91 -5.93 -9.75 -2.41
C GLN A 91 -4.92 -9.94 -3.53
N THR A 92 -5.00 -9.10 -4.56
CA THR A 92 -3.97 -9.03 -5.59
C THR A 92 -2.81 -8.19 -5.07
N SER A 93 -1.62 -8.75 -5.08
CA SER A 93 -0.40 -8.15 -4.54
C SER A 93 0.80 -8.56 -5.37
N GLN A 94 2.02 -8.17 -4.99
CA GLN A 94 3.25 -8.60 -5.65
C GLN A 94 4.21 -9.16 -4.59
N LEU A 95 4.73 -10.38 -4.77
CA LEU A 95 5.64 -10.99 -3.82
C LEU A 95 7.05 -11.18 -4.41
N PHE A 96 7.17 -12.01 -5.44
CA PHE A 96 8.48 -12.39 -6.01
C PHE A 96 9.00 -11.40 -7.04
N TYR A 97 8.10 -10.67 -7.69
CA TYR A 97 8.44 -9.72 -8.75
C TYR A 97 7.77 -8.36 -8.49
N PRO A 98 8.20 -7.64 -7.42
CA PRO A 98 7.68 -6.32 -7.11
C PRO A 98 8.08 -5.30 -8.18
N ILE A 99 7.33 -4.21 -8.29
CA ILE A 99 7.68 -3.11 -9.21
C ILE A 99 8.91 -2.34 -8.76
N VAL A 100 9.11 -2.20 -7.44
CA VAL A 100 10.26 -1.52 -6.85
C VAL A 100 11.05 -2.53 -6.02
N GLY A 101 12.29 -2.76 -6.40
CA GLY A 101 13.24 -3.60 -5.70
C GLY A 101 13.96 -2.87 -4.56
N LYS A 102 15.18 -3.27 -4.27
CA LYS A 102 15.98 -2.71 -3.18
C LYS A 102 16.29 -1.24 -3.40
N GLY A 103 16.15 -0.46 -2.33
CA GLY A 103 16.48 0.95 -2.26
C GLY A 103 16.84 1.34 -0.83
N HIS A 104 16.83 2.63 -0.53
CA HIS A 104 17.10 3.12 0.82
C HIS A 104 16.46 4.49 1.07
N ILE A 105 16.29 4.80 2.35
CA ILE A 105 15.82 6.11 2.81
C ILE A 105 16.78 6.59 3.90
N ASP A 106 17.37 7.77 3.70
CA ASP A 106 18.21 8.41 4.69
C ASP A 106 17.33 9.26 5.62
N ILE A 107 17.40 8.98 6.91
CA ILE A 107 16.69 9.71 7.97
C ILE A 107 17.67 10.60 8.75
N GLU A 108 17.15 11.70 9.28
CA GLU A 108 17.88 12.62 10.17
C GLU A 108 17.19 12.59 11.54
N LEU A 109 17.98 12.43 12.60
CA LEU A 109 17.52 12.39 13.97
C LEU A 109 17.62 13.78 14.63
N ALA A 110 16.99 13.94 15.79
CA ALA A 110 16.93 15.21 16.49
C ALA A 110 18.29 15.76 16.92
N ASP A 111 19.29 14.90 17.10
CA ASP A 111 20.67 15.26 17.40
C ASP A 111 21.51 15.65 16.16
N GLY A 112 20.89 15.65 14.98
CA GLY A 112 21.55 15.95 13.70
C GLY A 112 22.31 14.76 13.11
N SER A 113 22.27 13.60 13.72
CA SER A 113 22.85 12.39 13.14
C SER A 113 21.99 11.87 11.99
N HIS A 114 22.64 11.18 11.05
CA HIS A 114 21.98 10.58 9.89
C HIS A 114 22.09 9.07 9.93
N LYS A 115 21.01 8.39 9.51
CA LYS A 115 21.02 6.94 9.40
C LYS A 115 20.37 6.53 8.08
N ARG A 116 21.00 5.58 7.40
CA ARG A 116 20.44 4.92 6.23
C ARG A 116 19.63 3.73 6.66
N VAL A 117 18.35 3.68 6.21
CA VAL A 117 17.45 2.55 6.40
C VAL A 117 17.20 1.93 5.04
N GLY A 118 17.47 0.65 4.89
CA GLY A 118 17.22 -0.08 3.67
C GLY A 118 15.71 -0.23 3.41
N VAL A 119 15.35 -0.25 2.14
CA VAL A 119 14.04 -0.66 1.66
C VAL A 119 14.21 -1.97 0.93
N THR A 120 13.57 -3.02 1.41
CA THR A 120 13.60 -4.36 0.80
C THR A 120 12.93 -4.35 -0.55
N ARG A 121 11.74 -3.70 -0.60
CA ARG A 121 10.91 -3.53 -1.80
C ARG A 121 9.80 -2.51 -1.55
N ALA A 122 9.20 -2.04 -2.63
CA ALA A 122 7.86 -1.48 -2.58
C ALA A 122 7.02 -2.14 -3.69
N HIS A 123 5.83 -2.59 -3.36
CA HIS A 123 5.00 -3.34 -4.28
C HIS A 123 3.55 -2.81 -4.33
N LEU A 124 2.94 -3.02 -5.49
CA LEU A 124 1.56 -2.63 -5.72
C LEU A 124 0.61 -3.71 -5.21
N GLU A 125 -0.45 -3.28 -4.56
CA GLU A 125 -1.55 -4.13 -4.15
C GLU A 125 -2.89 -3.38 -4.11
N GLU A 126 -3.97 -4.10 -3.92
CA GLU A 126 -5.30 -3.53 -3.74
C GLU A 126 -5.66 -3.44 -2.25
N ASP A 127 -6.37 -2.36 -1.88
CA ASP A 127 -6.93 -2.25 -0.54
C ASP A 127 -8.18 -3.13 -0.39
N ALA A 128 -8.47 -3.54 0.84
CA ALA A 128 -9.73 -4.18 1.22
C ALA A 128 -10.83 -3.13 1.42
N GLY A 129 -12.09 -3.58 1.47
CA GLY A 129 -13.21 -2.76 1.90
C GLY A 129 -13.12 -2.39 3.38
N LYS A 130 -14.22 -1.93 3.94
CA LYS A 130 -14.31 -1.54 5.34
C LYS A 130 -15.40 -2.34 6.04
N SER A 131 -15.04 -2.99 7.16
CA SER A 131 -15.99 -3.66 8.07
C SER A 131 -16.39 -2.69 9.18
N LEU A 132 -17.69 -2.53 9.39
CA LEU A 132 -18.32 -1.64 10.36
C LEU A 132 -18.94 -2.49 11.47
N HIS A 133 -18.21 -2.66 12.58
CA HIS A 133 -18.62 -3.58 13.65
C HIS A 133 -19.58 -2.95 14.67
N ASP A 134 -19.52 -1.64 14.86
CA ASP A 134 -20.20 -0.95 15.95
C ASP A 134 -21.49 -0.21 15.53
N GLN A 135 -21.82 -0.20 14.23
CA GLN A 135 -22.95 0.57 13.72
C GLN A 135 -24.30 -0.17 13.76
N PHE A 136 -24.26 -1.49 13.82
CA PHE A 136 -25.46 -2.33 13.73
C PHE A 136 -25.45 -3.39 14.85
N PRO A 137 -26.46 -3.42 15.74
CA PRO A 137 -26.53 -4.42 16.80
C PRO A 137 -26.59 -5.86 16.23
N GLY A 138 -25.61 -6.69 16.61
CA GLY A 138 -25.54 -8.09 16.20
C GLY A 138 -25.21 -8.35 14.73
N MET A 139 -24.81 -7.31 13.99
CA MET A 139 -24.42 -7.42 12.58
C MET A 139 -23.17 -6.57 12.30
N SER A 140 -22.45 -6.90 11.23
CA SER A 140 -21.40 -6.05 10.67
C SER A 140 -21.84 -5.49 9.33
N GLY A 141 -21.72 -4.18 9.16
CA GLY A 141 -21.88 -3.55 7.86
C GLY A 141 -20.62 -3.71 7.02
N ILE A 142 -20.76 -3.82 5.71
CA ILE A 142 -19.64 -3.87 4.77
C ILE A 142 -19.77 -2.71 3.79
N ASP A 143 -18.70 -1.89 3.71
CA ASP A 143 -18.54 -0.84 2.72
C ASP A 143 -17.38 -1.17 1.79
N LEU A 144 -17.68 -1.37 0.51
CA LEU A 144 -16.71 -1.76 -0.52
C LEU A 144 -16.16 -0.57 -1.33
N ASN A 145 -16.44 0.66 -0.92
CA ASN A 145 -15.91 1.84 -1.62
C ASN A 145 -14.37 1.84 -1.65
N ARG A 146 -13.72 1.38 -0.59
CA ARG A 146 -12.25 1.30 -0.53
C ARG A 146 -11.68 0.06 -1.22
N ALA A 147 -12.45 -1.03 -1.35
CA ALA A 147 -12.00 -2.28 -1.97
C ALA A 147 -11.46 -2.02 -3.39
N GLY A 148 -10.23 -2.44 -3.66
CA GLY A 148 -9.55 -2.22 -4.93
C GLY A 148 -8.87 -0.85 -5.09
N THR A 149 -8.86 0.01 -4.09
CA THR A 149 -8.06 1.25 -4.11
C THR A 149 -6.57 0.87 -4.19
N PRO A 150 -5.78 1.52 -5.08
CA PRO A 150 -4.37 1.17 -5.21
C PRO A 150 -3.57 1.51 -3.98
N LEU A 151 -2.79 0.55 -3.47
CA LEU A 151 -1.81 0.74 -2.42
C LEU A 151 -0.40 0.50 -2.97
N LEU A 152 0.55 1.27 -2.44
CA LEU A 152 1.97 0.97 -2.50
C LEU A 152 2.41 0.55 -1.09
N GLU A 153 2.70 -0.74 -0.91
CA GLU A 153 3.27 -1.24 0.34
C GLU A 153 4.79 -1.11 0.31
N ILE A 154 5.34 -0.36 1.26
CA ILE A 154 6.76 -0.06 1.38
C ILE A 154 7.30 -0.85 2.56
N VAL A 155 8.19 -1.80 2.28
CA VAL A 155 8.78 -2.71 3.28
C VAL A 155 10.21 -2.30 3.56
N SER A 156 10.49 -1.86 4.80
CA SER A 156 11.86 -1.53 5.22
C SER A 156 12.67 -2.77 5.58
N GLU A 157 14.00 -2.65 5.52
CA GLU A 157 14.87 -3.58 6.23
C GLU A 157 14.75 -3.34 7.74
N PRO A 158 15.02 -4.35 8.60
CA PRO A 158 14.92 -4.22 10.06
C PRO A 158 16.15 -3.50 10.65
N ASP A 159 16.47 -2.34 10.10
CA ASP A 159 17.69 -1.58 10.44
C ASP A 159 17.50 -0.65 11.64
N MET A 160 16.26 -0.32 12.01
CA MET A 160 15.98 0.63 13.07
C MET A 160 16.10 -0.02 14.45
N ARG A 161 16.57 0.77 15.42
CA ARG A 161 16.88 0.32 16.78
C ARG A 161 16.16 1.12 17.88
N SER A 162 15.43 2.18 17.50
CA SER A 162 14.71 3.02 18.48
C SER A 162 13.36 3.50 17.92
N ALA A 163 12.47 3.91 18.81
CA ALA A 163 11.21 4.53 18.43
C ALA A 163 11.44 5.86 17.68
N GLU A 164 12.47 6.61 18.03
CA GLU A 164 12.85 7.85 17.37
C GLU A 164 13.21 7.61 15.90
N GLU A 165 14.03 6.60 15.62
CA GLU A 165 14.38 6.19 14.25
C GLU A 165 13.13 5.77 13.46
N ALA A 166 12.24 5.00 14.07
CA ALA A 166 10.99 4.57 13.42
C ALA A 166 10.09 5.78 13.08
N VAL A 167 9.94 6.74 13.99
CA VAL A 167 9.17 7.97 13.75
C VAL A 167 9.81 8.83 12.66
N ALA A 168 11.14 8.98 12.67
CA ALA A 168 11.86 9.73 11.65
C ALA A 168 11.68 9.08 10.25
N TYR A 169 11.74 7.75 10.19
CA TYR A 169 11.52 7.00 8.96
C TYR A 169 10.11 7.22 8.39
N VAL A 170 9.05 7.06 9.22
CA VAL A 170 7.67 7.28 8.79
C VAL A 170 7.45 8.72 8.29
N LYS A 171 7.98 9.71 9.03
CA LYS A 171 7.93 11.13 8.60
C LYS A 171 8.62 11.35 7.26
N LYS A 172 9.77 10.71 7.04
CA LYS A 172 10.50 10.82 5.77
C LYS A 172 9.74 10.17 4.62
N VAL A 173 9.18 8.98 4.81
CA VAL A 173 8.31 8.32 3.81
C VAL A 173 7.12 9.21 3.47
N HIS A 174 6.42 9.74 4.48
CA HIS A 174 5.29 10.65 4.28
C HIS A 174 5.69 11.89 3.47
N ALA A 175 6.82 12.51 3.79
CA ALA A 175 7.32 13.66 3.05
C ALA A 175 7.62 13.31 1.58
N ILE A 176 8.22 12.16 1.31
CA ILE A 176 8.53 11.70 -0.05
C ILE A 176 7.24 11.53 -0.85
N VAL A 177 6.28 10.72 -0.37
CA VAL A 177 5.06 10.40 -1.13
C VAL A 177 4.19 11.65 -1.37
N THR A 178 4.15 12.56 -0.40
CA THR A 178 3.43 13.83 -0.51
C THR A 178 4.10 14.78 -1.51
N THR A 179 5.43 14.92 -1.43
CA THR A 179 6.20 15.78 -2.36
C THR A 179 6.10 15.29 -3.80
N LEU A 180 6.08 13.97 -4.00
CA LEU A 180 5.89 13.37 -5.32
C LEU A 180 4.46 13.50 -5.85
N GLY A 181 3.51 13.89 -5.00
CA GLY A 181 2.09 13.98 -5.36
C GLY A 181 1.48 12.62 -5.71
N ILE A 182 1.92 11.56 -5.06
CA ILE A 182 1.42 10.19 -5.30
C ILE A 182 0.44 9.71 -4.24
N CYS A 183 0.33 10.48 -3.14
CA CYS A 183 -0.63 10.28 -2.03
C CYS A 183 -1.34 11.59 -1.70
#